data_615015286ad2a30127c65877803ff693
#
_entry.id   615015286ad2a30127c65877803ff693
#
_cell.length_a   1.000
_cell.length_b   1.000
_cell.length_c   1.000
_cell.angle_alpha   90.00
_cell.angle_beta   90.00
_cell.angle_gamma   90.00
#
_symmetry.space_group_name_H-M   'P 1'
#
loop_
_entity.id
_entity.type
_entity.pdbx_description
1 polymer ?
#
loop_
_entity_poly.entity_id
_entity_poly.type
_entity_poly.pdbx_seq_one_letter_code
_entity_poly.pdbx_strand_id
1 'polypeptide(L)' 'MHQIEVNGLVVNVVRKNIKNLHLAVYPPDGRVRVAVPLRVDDEAVRLAVLTKFSWIRKQQEKFNQQERQTPREYVSG' A
#
# COMPACT_ATOMS: atom_id res chain seq x y z
N MET A 1 -14.14 -4.23 -6.03
CA MET A 1 -13.08 -3.51 -5.40
C MET A 1 -13.61 -2.32 -4.63
N HIS A 2 -13.03 -2.01 -3.53
CA HIS A 2 -13.59 -1.09 -2.56
C HIS A 2 -12.45 -0.23 -2.03
N GLN A 3 -12.71 1.03 -1.77
CA GLN A 3 -11.69 1.94 -1.26
C GLN A 3 -12.07 2.48 0.10
N ILE A 4 -11.09 2.64 0.96
CA ILE A 4 -11.31 3.30 2.24
C ILE A 4 -10.21 4.35 2.40
N GLU A 5 -10.46 5.32 3.25
CA GLU A 5 -9.49 6.36 3.52
C GLU A 5 -9.04 6.26 4.96
N VAL A 6 -7.73 6.24 5.18
CA VAL A 6 -7.17 6.13 6.52
C VAL A 6 -6.16 7.25 6.67
N ASN A 7 -6.43 8.22 7.54
CA ASN A 7 -5.53 9.34 7.78
C ASN A 7 -5.13 10.05 6.48
N GLY A 8 -6.08 10.22 5.57
CA GLY A 8 -5.81 10.89 4.32
C GLY A 8 -5.20 9.99 3.25
N LEU A 9 -5.00 8.73 3.56
CA LEU A 9 -4.43 7.79 2.60
C LEU A 9 -5.54 6.93 2.03
N VAL A 10 -5.65 6.90 0.71
CA VAL A 10 -6.67 6.10 0.05
C VAL A 10 -6.12 4.69 -0.17
N VAL A 11 -6.84 3.70 0.29
CA VAL A 11 -6.42 2.32 0.22
C VAL A 11 -7.46 1.51 -0.55
N ASN A 12 -6.99 0.74 -1.52
CA ASN A 12 -7.86 -0.14 -2.27
C ASN A 12 -7.97 -1.47 -1.55
N VAL A 13 -9.18 -1.88 -1.25
CA VAL A 13 -9.41 -3.11 -0.51
C VAL A 13 -9.99 -4.15 -1.44
N VAL A 14 -9.36 -5.32 -1.46
CA VAL A 14 -9.81 -6.43 -2.28
C VAL A 14 -10.03 -7.63 -1.36
N ARG A 15 -11.21 -8.21 -1.40
CA ARG A 15 -11.48 -9.40 -0.60
C ARG A 15 -11.26 -10.62 -1.44
N LYS A 16 -10.50 -11.56 -0.90
CA LYS A 16 -10.16 -12.78 -1.62
C LYS A 16 -10.26 -13.97 -0.69
N ASN A 17 -10.32 -15.13 -1.28
CA ASN A 17 -10.36 -16.36 -0.50
C ASN A 17 -8.94 -16.73 -0.07
N ILE A 18 -8.41 -15.98 0.87
CA ILE A 18 -7.05 -16.18 1.38
C ILE A 18 -7.10 -16.22 2.90
N LYS A 19 -6.02 -16.66 3.50
CA LYS A 19 -5.99 -16.78 4.95
C LYS A 19 -5.45 -15.55 5.65
N ASN A 20 -4.54 -14.84 5.03
CA ASN A 20 -3.87 -13.72 5.66
C ASN A 20 -4.05 -12.46 4.86
N LEU A 21 -3.93 -11.35 5.54
CA LEU A 21 -4.01 -10.05 4.91
C LEU A 21 -2.68 -9.73 4.22
N HIS A 22 -2.73 -9.17 3.05
CA HIS A 22 -1.55 -8.76 2.30
C HIS A 22 -1.64 -7.29 1.95
N LEU A 23 -0.58 -6.56 2.23
CA LEU A 23 -0.53 -5.14 1.97
C LEU A 23 0.55 -4.86 0.95
N ALA A 24 0.25 -4.09 -0.07
CA ALA A 24 1.21 -3.78 -1.11
C ALA A 24 1.15 -2.32 -1.49
N VAL A 25 2.30 -1.77 -1.85
CA VAL A 25 2.41 -0.38 -2.31
C VAL A 25 3.01 -0.44 -3.70
N TYR A 26 2.35 0.17 -4.66
CA TYR A 26 2.74 0.06 -6.06
C TYR A 26 3.29 1.37 -6.62
N PRO A 27 4.34 1.32 -7.42
CA PRO A 27 4.83 2.50 -8.09
C PRO A 27 3.90 2.87 -9.24
N PRO A 28 4.05 4.02 -9.80
CA PRO A 28 4.94 5.10 -9.36
C PRO A 28 4.30 6.00 -8.33
N ASP A 29 3.01 5.91 -8.16
CA ASP A 29 2.25 6.81 -7.32
C ASP A 29 2.29 6.47 -5.86
N GLY A 30 2.73 5.30 -5.50
CA GLY A 30 2.63 4.85 -4.13
C GLY A 30 1.24 4.38 -3.79
N ARG A 31 0.51 3.86 -4.78
CA ARG A 31 -0.85 3.39 -4.57
C ARG A 31 -0.85 2.20 -3.62
N VAL A 32 -1.78 2.20 -2.69
CA VAL A 32 -1.83 1.16 -1.68
C VAL A 32 -2.99 0.20 -1.96
N ARG A 33 -2.71 -1.08 -1.89
CA ARG A 33 -3.72 -2.10 -2.08
C ARG A 33 -3.60 -3.11 -0.95
N VAL A 34 -4.75 -3.50 -0.40
CA VAL A 34 -4.81 -4.49 0.66
C VAL A 34 -5.68 -5.63 0.20
N ALA A 35 -5.14 -6.85 0.22
CA ALA A 35 -5.93 -8.04 -0.05
C ALA A 35 -6.25 -8.68 1.28
N VAL A 36 -7.52 -8.92 1.56
CA VAL A 36 -7.95 -9.44 2.85
C VAL A 36 -8.83 -10.65 2.69
N PRO A 37 -8.91 -11.50 3.72
CA PRO A 37 -9.82 -12.64 3.68
C PRO A 37 -11.26 -12.16 3.58
N LEU A 38 -12.11 -13.03 3.07
CA LEU A 38 -13.49 -12.68 2.82
C LEU A 38 -14.24 -12.24 4.08
N ARG A 39 -13.85 -12.75 5.22
CA ARG A 39 -14.55 -12.45 6.46
C ARG A 39 -14.07 -11.19 7.17
N VAL A 40 -13.03 -10.56 6.68
CA VAL A 40 -12.47 -9.38 7.35
C VAL A 40 -13.28 -8.17 6.95
N ASP A 41 -13.68 -7.35 7.92
CA ASP A 41 -14.47 -6.17 7.63
C ASP A 41 -13.57 -4.95 7.46
N ASP A 42 -14.19 -3.82 7.10
CA ASP A 42 -13.45 -2.61 6.81
C ASP A 42 -12.73 -2.07 8.03
N GLU A 43 -13.32 -2.25 9.19
CA GLU A 43 -12.69 -1.75 10.39
C GLU A 43 -11.39 -2.47 10.68
N ALA A 44 -11.37 -3.78 10.50
CA ALA A 44 -10.16 -4.55 10.67
C ALA A 44 -9.11 -4.13 9.64
N VAL A 45 -9.53 -3.85 8.42
CA VAL A 45 -8.63 -3.38 7.39
C VAL A 45 -8.02 -2.05 7.79
N ARG A 46 -8.84 -1.15 8.30
CA ARG A 46 -8.38 0.14 8.71
C ARG A 46 -7.33 0.05 9.81
N LEU A 47 -7.58 -0.80 10.80
CA LEU A 47 -6.62 -0.99 11.87
C LEU A 47 -5.31 -1.57 11.34
N ALA A 48 -5.38 -2.50 10.42
CA ALA A 48 -4.19 -3.09 9.84
C ALA A 48 -3.40 -2.02 9.09
N VAL A 49 -4.08 -1.16 8.35
CA VAL A 49 -3.41 -0.09 7.62
C VAL A 49 -2.76 0.89 8.59
N LEU A 50 -3.46 1.22 9.67
CA LEU A 50 -2.89 2.13 10.67
C LEU A 50 -1.64 1.55 11.29
N THR A 51 -1.65 0.26 11.57
CA THR A 51 -0.49 -0.41 12.14
C THR A 51 0.71 -0.32 11.21
N LYS A 52 0.46 -0.37 9.91
CA LYS A 52 1.54 -0.33 8.92
C LYS A 52 1.72 1.04 8.28
N PHE A 53 1.07 2.04 8.83
CA PHE A 53 1.05 3.36 8.19
C PHE A 53 2.45 3.92 7.97
N SER A 54 3.31 3.82 8.95
CA SER A 54 4.68 4.30 8.82
C SER A 54 5.42 3.58 7.71
N TRP A 55 5.23 2.29 7.62
CA TRP A 55 5.87 1.49 6.58
C TRP A 55 5.37 1.92 5.20
N ILE A 56 4.07 2.15 5.08
CA ILE A 56 3.48 2.57 3.83
C ILE A 56 4.07 3.90 3.39
N ARG A 57 4.17 4.84 4.31
CA ARG A 57 4.73 6.15 4.00
C ARG A 57 6.18 6.04 3.56
N LYS A 58 6.93 5.19 4.18
CA LYS A 58 8.31 4.98 3.78
C LYS A 58 8.40 4.43 2.38
N GLN A 59 7.54 3.50 2.02
CA GLN A 59 7.54 2.95 0.68
C GLN A 59 7.19 4.01 -0.34
N GLN A 60 6.24 4.85 -0.03
CA GLN A 60 5.84 5.93 -0.92
C GLN A 60 6.98 6.91 -1.14
N GLU A 61 7.71 7.21 -0.10
CA GLU A 61 8.85 8.09 -0.21
C GLU A 61 9.93 7.50 -1.09
N LYS A 62 10.15 6.22 -0.98
CA LYS A 62 11.12 5.57 -1.81
C LYS A 62 10.78 5.73 -3.27
N PHE A 63 9.54 5.53 -3.63
CA PHE A 63 9.13 5.66 -5.02
C PHE A 63 9.35 7.08 -5.51
N ASN A 64 9.04 8.06 -4.70
CA ASN A 64 9.27 9.44 -5.06
C ASN A 64 10.73 9.72 -5.28
N GLN A 65 11.58 9.23 -4.41
CA GLN A 65 12.99 9.44 -4.54
C GLN A 65 13.55 8.79 -5.77
N GLN A 66 13.09 7.60 -6.07
CA GLN A 66 13.54 6.92 -7.24
C GLN A 66 13.19 7.69 -8.49
N GLU A 67 12.03 8.25 -8.54
CA GLU A 67 11.65 9.05 -9.65
C GLU A 67 12.54 10.25 -9.79
N ARG A 68 12.93 10.89 -8.70
CA ARG A 68 13.75 12.02 -8.77
C ARG A 68 15.08 11.70 -9.22
N GLN A 69 15.63 10.59 -8.82
CA GLN A 69 16.95 10.25 -9.16
C GLN A 69 17.10 9.88 -10.55
N THR A 70 16.18 9.64 -11.27
CA THR A 70 16.26 9.30 -12.56
C THR A 70 17.01 8.22 -12.81
N PRO A 71 16.88 7.65 -13.72
CA PRO A 71 17.44 6.47 -13.96
C PRO A 71 18.78 6.40 -14.13
N ARG A 72 19.38 7.34 -14.45
CA ARG A 72 20.58 7.23 -14.73
C ARG A 72 21.24 6.46 -13.88
N GLU A 73 20.99 6.44 -12.92
CA GLU A 73 21.63 5.87 -12.13
C GLU A 73 21.54 4.64 -12.07
N TYR A 74 20.90 4.20 -12.22
CA TYR A 74 20.81 3.04 -11.99
C TYR A 74 21.39 2.25 -12.81
N VAL A 75 21.50 2.54 -13.36
CA VAL A 75 21.96 1.86 -14.14
C VAL A 75 22.97 1.25 -13.84
N SER A 76 23.53 1.63 -13.32
CA SER A 76 24.56 1.10 -13.04
C SER A 76 24.42 0.06 -12.64
N GLY A 77 23.65 -0.09 -12.51
CA GLY A 77 23.52 -1.19 -12.12
C GLY A 77 24.12 -1.69 -11.95
#